data_165de89aeee6d4a9e826d607c7e7ea07
#
_entry.id   165de89aeee6d4a9e826d607c7e7ea07
#
_cell.length_a   1.000
_cell.length_b   1.000
_cell.length_c   1.000
_cell.angle_alpha   90.00
_cell.angle_beta   90.00
_cell.angle_gamma   90.00
#
_symmetry.space_group_name_H-M   'P 1'
#
loop_
_entity.id
_entity.type
_entity.pdbx_description
1 polymer ?
#
loop_
_entity_poly.entity_id
_entity_poly.type
_entity_poly.pdbx_seq_one_letter_code
_entity_poly.pdbx_strand_id
1 'polypeptide(L)'
;MSYDLLIEVLTSTVEVTQLGLTIYKNSAGQFHRTDGPAILYPSGTEEWYQNGLRHRLNGPAVVLPNGTVFWYIKGQKYTRSQYANKISTLFSNQQPTT
;
A
#
# COMPACT_ATOMS: atom_id res chain seq x y z
N MET A 1 11.84 11.11 17.03
CA MET A 1 11.89 11.11 15.55
C MET A 1 12.38 9.76 15.06
N SER A 2 11.77 9.27 14.01
CA SER A 2 12.15 7.98 13.44
C SER A 2 13.19 8.16 12.35
N TYR A 3 14.34 7.54 12.52
CA TYR A 3 15.35 7.49 11.47
C TYR A 3 14.87 6.66 10.27
N ASP A 4 13.97 5.70 10.53
CA ASP A 4 13.45 4.84 9.46
C ASP A 4 12.68 5.63 8.43
N LEU A 5 11.87 6.60 8.87
CA LEU A 5 11.13 7.45 7.95
C LEU A 5 12.07 8.32 7.12
N LEU A 6 13.12 8.86 7.74
CA LEU A 6 14.10 9.68 7.05
C LEU A 6 14.85 8.86 6.00
N ILE A 7 15.25 7.65 6.35
CA ILE A 7 15.94 6.75 5.43
C ILE A 7 15.05 6.41 4.24
N GLU A 8 13.76 6.15 4.48
CA GLU A 8 12.83 5.86 3.41
C GLU A 8 12.74 7.02 2.42
N VAL A 9 12.62 8.25 2.92
CA VAL A 9 12.56 9.44 2.07
C VAL A 9 13.81 9.58 1.23
N LEU A 10 14.99 9.29 1.81
CA LEU A 10 16.27 9.47 1.12
C LEU A 10 16.58 8.35 0.14
N THR A 11 16.03 7.14 0.35
CA THR A 11 16.38 5.97 -0.46
C THR A 11 15.27 5.54 -1.42
N SER A 12 14.06 6.08 -1.26
CA SER A 12 12.95 5.79 -2.16
C SER A 12 13.13 6.50 -3.49
N THR A 13 12.65 5.89 -4.55
CA THR A 13 12.68 6.48 -5.89
C THR A 13 11.26 6.57 -6.44
N VAL A 14 11.06 7.55 -7.31
CA VAL A 14 9.82 7.67 -8.08
C VAL A 14 10.20 7.82 -9.55
N GLU A 15 9.50 7.13 -10.42
CA GLU A 15 9.71 7.23 -11.86
C GLU A 15 8.38 7.34 -12.59
N VAL A 16 8.41 7.98 -13.75
CA VAL A 16 7.26 8.02 -14.66
C VAL A 16 7.71 7.31 -15.93
N THR A 17 7.02 6.21 -16.26
CA THR A 17 7.37 5.42 -17.44
C THR A 17 6.88 6.07 -18.71
N GLN A 18 7.34 5.57 -19.87
CA GLN A 18 6.89 6.07 -21.17
C GLN A 18 5.37 5.88 -21.36
N LEU A 19 4.79 4.88 -20.71
CA LEU A 19 3.35 4.63 -20.77
C LEU A 19 2.56 5.48 -19.78
N GLY A 20 3.24 6.33 -19.01
CA GLY A 20 2.60 7.25 -18.08
C GLY A 20 2.31 6.67 -16.70
N LEU A 21 2.90 5.53 -16.37
CA LEU A 21 2.77 4.98 -15.01
C LEU A 21 3.71 5.74 -14.07
N THR A 22 3.19 6.11 -12.92
CA THR A 22 4.02 6.63 -11.84
C THR A 22 4.31 5.50 -10.87
N ILE A 23 5.57 5.21 -10.62
CA ILE A 23 5.99 4.06 -9.82
C ILE A 23 6.92 4.53 -8.71
N TYR A 24 6.58 4.12 -7.48
CA TYR A 24 7.41 4.36 -6.29
C TYR A 24 8.08 3.06 -5.88
N LYS A 25 9.37 3.12 -5.58
CA LYS A 25 10.15 1.96 -5.18
C LYS A 25 10.99 2.28 -3.95
N ASN A 26 11.31 1.25 -3.17
CA ASN A 26 12.29 1.37 -2.10
C ASN A 26 13.71 1.17 -2.67
N SER A 27 14.71 1.24 -1.80
CA SER A 27 16.11 1.11 -2.20
C SER A 27 16.45 -0.28 -2.77
N ALA A 28 15.64 -1.29 -2.47
CA ALA A 28 15.81 -2.63 -3.02
C ALA A 28 15.15 -2.81 -4.38
N GLY A 29 14.53 -1.75 -4.93
CA GLY A 29 13.87 -1.81 -6.23
C GLY A 29 12.47 -2.43 -6.18
N GLN A 30 11.92 -2.63 -5.01
CA GLN A 30 10.57 -3.18 -4.84
C GLN A 30 9.53 -2.06 -4.89
N PHE A 31 8.35 -2.35 -5.44
CA PHE A 31 7.24 -1.41 -5.35
C PHE A 31 6.96 -1.12 -3.89
N HIS A 32 6.95 0.15 -3.54
CA HIS A 32 6.86 0.53 -2.13
C HIS A 32 6.47 2.00 -1.97
N ARG A 33 5.44 2.24 -1.17
CA ARG A 33 5.07 3.58 -0.73
C ARG A 33 4.20 3.46 0.51
N THR A 34 4.46 4.27 1.53
CA THR A 34 3.73 4.19 2.79
C THR A 34 2.55 5.16 2.88
N ASP A 35 2.58 6.24 2.12
CA ASP A 35 1.56 7.30 2.22
C ASP A 35 0.70 7.44 0.98
N GLY A 36 0.66 6.44 0.15
CA GLY A 36 -0.13 6.46 -1.07
C GLY A 36 0.06 5.21 -1.90
N PRO A 37 -0.55 5.15 -3.08
CA PRO A 37 -0.34 4.02 -3.98
C PRO A 37 1.09 4.03 -4.53
N ALA A 38 1.68 2.83 -4.62
CA ALA A 38 3.02 2.68 -5.17
C ALA A 38 3.01 2.74 -6.69
N ILE A 39 1.90 2.38 -7.32
CA ILE A 39 1.75 2.47 -8.78
C ILE A 39 0.47 3.21 -9.10
N LEU A 40 0.61 4.26 -9.90
CA LEU A 40 -0.50 5.05 -10.43
C LEU A 40 -0.51 4.90 -11.93
N TYR A 41 -1.64 4.46 -12.47
CA TYR A 41 -1.82 4.27 -13.92
C TYR A 41 -2.50 5.48 -14.54
N PRO A 42 -2.24 5.78 -15.81
CA PRO A 42 -2.96 6.87 -16.50
C PRO A 42 -4.47 6.71 -16.47
N SER A 43 -4.96 5.46 -16.39
CA SER A 43 -6.39 5.16 -16.32
C SER A 43 -7.02 5.60 -15.00
N GLY A 44 -6.21 5.90 -13.97
CA GLY A 44 -6.68 6.17 -12.62
C GLY A 44 -6.60 4.96 -11.71
N THR A 45 -6.19 3.80 -12.21
CA THR A 45 -5.98 2.63 -11.36
C THR A 45 -4.88 2.92 -10.36
N GLU A 46 -5.10 2.51 -9.11
CA GLU A 46 -4.12 2.65 -8.03
C GLU A 46 -3.80 1.28 -7.46
N GLU A 47 -2.52 1.03 -7.22
CA GLU A 47 -2.09 -0.19 -6.54
C GLU A 47 -1.15 0.19 -5.40
N TRP A 48 -1.48 -0.30 -4.21
CA TRP A 48 -0.73 -0.04 -2.99
C TRP A 48 0.18 -1.21 -2.67
N TYR A 49 1.46 -0.92 -2.50
CA TYR A 49 2.47 -1.94 -2.18
C TYR A 49 3.35 -1.46 -1.05
N GLN A 50 3.79 -2.40 -0.25
CA GLN A 50 4.91 -2.18 0.68
C GLN A 50 5.86 -3.36 0.53
N ASN A 51 7.12 -3.04 0.31
CA ASN A 51 8.20 -4.03 0.16
C ASN A 51 7.85 -5.11 -0.87
N GLY A 52 7.26 -4.69 -1.99
CA GLY A 52 6.94 -5.59 -3.10
C GLY A 52 5.63 -6.35 -2.96
N LEU A 53 4.93 -6.21 -1.84
CA LEU A 53 3.67 -6.92 -1.61
C LEU A 53 2.49 -5.94 -1.62
N ARG A 54 1.39 -6.33 -2.26
CA ARG A 54 0.16 -5.54 -2.17
C ARG A 54 -0.25 -5.45 -0.70
N HIS A 55 -0.46 -4.23 -0.23
CA HIS A 55 -0.68 -4.03 1.20
C HIS A 55 -1.29 -2.66 1.47
N ARG A 56 -2.36 -2.63 2.24
CA ARG A 56 -2.93 -1.40 2.76
C ARG A 56 -3.78 -1.70 3.98
N LEU A 57 -3.59 -0.95 5.06
CA LEU A 57 -4.32 -1.18 6.30
C LEU A 57 -5.51 -0.23 6.52
N ASN A 58 -5.67 0.78 5.67
CA ASN A 58 -6.74 1.76 5.82
C ASN A 58 -7.57 1.89 4.55
N GLY A 59 -7.70 0.82 3.80
CA GLY A 59 -8.49 0.82 2.59
C GLY A 59 -8.11 -0.30 1.65
N PRO A 60 -8.68 -0.35 0.44
CA PRO A 60 -8.32 -1.35 -0.55
C PRO A 60 -6.94 -1.08 -1.14
N ALA A 61 -6.20 -2.15 -1.42
CA ALA A 61 -4.87 -2.05 -2.00
C ALA A 61 -4.90 -1.87 -3.51
N VAL A 62 -5.99 -2.25 -4.17
CA VAL A 62 -6.18 -2.03 -5.61
C VAL A 62 -7.50 -1.31 -5.80
N VAL A 63 -7.46 -0.21 -6.55
CA VAL A 63 -8.66 0.58 -6.87
C VAL A 63 -8.71 0.78 -8.37
N LEU A 64 -9.77 0.28 -9.01
CA LEU A 64 -9.96 0.41 -10.46
C LEU A 64 -10.83 1.64 -10.77
N PRO A 65 -10.72 2.18 -11.98
CA PRO A 65 -11.47 3.40 -12.34
C PRO A 65 -12.98 3.25 -12.22
N ASN A 66 -13.50 2.02 -12.37
CA ASN A 66 -14.94 1.75 -12.31
C ASN A 66 -15.46 1.56 -10.89
N GLY A 67 -14.59 1.77 -9.88
CA GLY A 67 -14.96 1.61 -8.47
C GLY A 67 -14.76 0.21 -7.92
N THR A 68 -14.35 -0.76 -8.74
CA THR A 68 -14.01 -2.09 -8.24
C THR A 68 -12.75 -2.01 -7.40
N VAL A 69 -12.75 -2.67 -6.25
CA VAL A 69 -11.62 -2.64 -5.32
C VAL A 69 -11.25 -4.03 -4.86
N PHE A 70 -9.98 -4.19 -4.47
CA PHE A 70 -9.48 -5.45 -3.93
C PHE A 70 -8.68 -5.15 -2.66
N TRP A 71 -8.86 -5.99 -1.66
CA TRP A 71 -8.30 -5.80 -0.33
C TRP A 71 -7.13 -6.74 -0.10
N TYR A 72 -5.97 -6.22 0.28
CA TYR A 72 -4.77 -7.02 0.52
C TYR A 72 -4.06 -6.57 1.78
N ILE A 73 -3.54 -7.53 2.53
CA ILE A 73 -2.63 -7.30 3.65
C ILE A 73 -1.44 -8.24 3.44
N LYS A 74 -0.25 -7.67 3.31
CA LYS A 74 1.00 -8.41 3.13
C LYS A 74 0.89 -9.43 2.00
N GLY A 75 0.30 -9.02 0.89
CA GLY A 75 0.19 -9.84 -0.31
C GLY A 75 -0.99 -10.82 -0.33
N GLN A 76 -1.71 -10.96 0.77
CA GLN A 76 -2.85 -11.86 0.83
C GLN A 76 -4.14 -11.12 0.55
N LYS A 77 -4.96 -11.70 -0.32
CA LYS A 77 -6.24 -11.10 -0.71
C LYS A 77 -7.34 -11.50 0.26
N TYR A 78 -8.22 -10.55 0.55
CA TYR A 78 -9.35 -10.74 1.44
C TYR A 78 -10.64 -10.24 0.79
N THR A 79 -11.77 -10.83 1.17
CA THR A 79 -13.06 -10.19 0.90
C THR A 79 -13.17 -8.97 1.82
N ARG A 80 -14.12 -8.07 1.53
CA ARG A 80 -14.33 -6.89 2.37
C ARG A 80 -14.59 -7.28 3.82
N SER A 81 -15.45 -8.27 4.06
CA SER A 81 -15.75 -8.75 5.41
C SER A 81 -14.52 -9.30 6.11
N GLN A 82 -13.78 -10.15 5.40
CA GLN A 82 -12.55 -10.73 5.95
C GLN A 82 -11.53 -9.66 6.29
N TYR A 83 -11.41 -8.68 5.40
CA TYR A 83 -10.49 -7.56 5.62
C TYR A 83 -10.88 -6.79 6.88
N ALA A 84 -12.17 -6.44 7.02
CA ALA A 84 -12.64 -5.71 8.19
C ALA A 84 -12.36 -6.48 9.48
N ASN A 85 -12.58 -7.79 9.47
CA ASN A 85 -12.29 -8.63 10.63
C ASN A 85 -10.80 -8.68 10.93
N LYS A 86 -9.98 -8.79 9.90
CA LYS A 86 -8.52 -8.82 10.08
C LYS A 86 -8.01 -7.51 10.65
N ILE A 87 -8.49 -6.39 10.13
CA ILE A 87 -8.08 -5.06 10.62
C ILE A 87 -8.50 -4.90 12.08
N SER A 88 -9.72 -5.31 12.42
CA SER A 88 -10.20 -5.25 13.79
C SER A 88 -9.29 -6.04 14.73
N THR A 89 -8.89 -7.25 14.32
CA THR A 89 -7.98 -8.08 15.09
C THR A 89 -6.61 -7.43 15.27
N LEU A 90 -6.06 -6.87 14.19
CA LEU A 90 -4.75 -6.24 14.24
C LEU A 90 -4.72 -5.05 15.18
N PHE A 91 -5.76 -4.23 15.17
CA PHE A 91 -5.77 -3.02 15.98
C PHE A 91 -6.31 -3.24 17.40
N SER A 92 -7.10 -4.26 17.62
CA SER A 92 -7.60 -4.53 18.98
C SER A 92 -6.46 -4.90 19.94
N ASN A 93 -5.40 -5.50 19.44
CA ASN A 93 -4.25 -5.87 20.25
C ASN A 93 -3.45 -4.67 20.74
N GLN A 94 -3.70 -3.49 20.19
CA GLN A 94 -3.00 -2.27 20.56
C GLN A 94 -3.77 -1.42 21.55
N GLN A 95 -4.99 -1.81 21.88
CA GLN A 95 -5.79 -1.04 22.81
C GLN A 95 -5.35 -1.36 24.24
N PRO A 96 -5.24 -0.33 25.08
CA PRO A 96 -4.91 -0.59 26.48
C PRO A 96 -6.04 -1.36 27.14
N THR A 97 -5.66 -2.32 27.96
CA THR A 97 -6.62 -3.03 28.78
C THR A 97 -6.80 -2.29 30.10
N THR A 98 -7.99 -2.10 30.47
CA THR A 98 -8.29 -1.43 31.75
C THR A 98 -8.98 -2.36 32.68
#